data_8cac6c2a4a658354c2510b21aa26bef0
#
_entry.id   8cac6c2a4a658354c2510b21aa26bef0
#
_cell.length_a   1.000
_cell.length_b   1.000
_cell.length_c   1.000
_cell.angle_alpha   90.00
_cell.angle_beta   90.00
_cell.angle_gamma   90.00
#
_symmetry.space_group_name_H-M   'P 1'
#
loop_
_entity.id
_entity.type
_entity.pdbx_description
1 polymer ?
#
loop_
_entity_poly.entity_id
_entity_poly.type
_entity_poly.pdbx_seq_one_letter_code
_entity_poly.pdbx_strand_id
1 'polypeptide(L)'
;MTIGRGGFVAQKDISEKLLEAYDDVFADIVNVLLFDGREILKADELVDQAPRSAYKADGKLREIERDVAKRWCRQNIRIACIGLENQTWPDPDMPLRVIGYDGAEYRNQLNGPDRYPVVTLVLYFGHDKHWDKPKNLLGCLDVPEEFKPYVKDYEINLFEIAYLTEEQVNLFK
;
A
#
# COMPACT_ATOMS: atom_id res chain seq x y z
N MET A 1 17.17 22.00 28.03
CA MET A 1 16.41 22.22 26.79
C MET A 1 16.44 20.92 25.98
N THR A 2 15.37 20.16 26.07
CA THR A 2 15.25 18.84 25.42
C THR A 2 14.59 19.09 24.06
N ILE A 3 15.36 19.03 23.00
CA ILE A 3 14.83 19.15 21.63
C ILE A 3 14.16 17.82 21.31
N GLY A 4 12.85 17.87 21.08
CA GLY A 4 12.00 16.70 20.97
C GLY A 4 12.32 15.84 19.76
N ARG A 5 12.39 14.53 20.00
CA ARG A 5 12.51 13.46 19.00
C ARG A 5 11.38 13.43 17.95
N GLY A 6 10.28 14.16 18.17
CA GLY A 6 9.11 14.16 17.28
C GLY A 6 9.30 14.91 15.94
N GLY A 7 10.20 15.87 15.87
CA GLY A 7 10.41 16.66 14.64
C GLY A 7 11.17 15.91 13.52
N PHE A 8 12.05 14.99 13.90
CA PHE A 8 12.86 14.24 12.93
C PHE A 8 12.06 13.16 12.21
N VAL A 9 11.09 12.58 12.90
CA VAL A 9 10.21 11.52 12.40
C VAL A 9 9.21 12.06 11.38
N ALA A 10 8.54 13.15 11.73
CA ALA A 10 7.59 13.79 10.82
C ALA A 10 8.25 14.27 9.50
N GLN A 11 9.53 14.68 9.58
CA GLN A 11 10.26 15.14 8.40
C GLN A 11 10.70 13.98 7.49
N LYS A 12 10.99 12.81 8.06
CA LYS A 12 11.33 11.61 7.30
C LYS A 12 10.09 11.05 6.58
N ASP A 13 8.95 10.97 7.27
CA ASP A 13 7.64 10.57 6.72
C ASP A 13 7.23 11.40 5.50
N ILE A 14 7.33 12.72 5.63
CA ILE A 14 7.05 13.64 4.53
C ILE A 14 7.99 13.39 3.35
N SER A 15 9.26 13.09 3.61
CA SER A 15 10.26 12.86 2.55
C SER A 15 10.02 11.54 1.80
N GLU A 16 9.66 10.47 2.50
CA GLU A 16 9.33 9.17 1.88
C GLU A 16 8.07 9.29 1.01
N LYS A 17 7.02 9.90 1.53
CA LYS A 17 5.78 10.16 0.76
C LYS A 17 6.00 11.07 -0.46
N LEU A 18 6.87 12.07 -0.36
CA LEU A 18 7.23 12.92 -1.48
C LEU A 18 7.98 12.14 -2.56
N LEU A 19 8.92 11.27 -2.18
CA LEU A 19 9.65 10.44 -3.15
C LEU A 19 8.72 9.51 -3.90
N GLU A 20 7.81 8.84 -3.22
CA GLU A 20 6.81 7.96 -3.85
C GLU A 20 5.83 8.74 -4.77
N ALA A 21 5.69 10.06 -4.58
CA ALA A 21 4.84 10.90 -5.42
C ALA A 21 5.42 11.13 -6.82
N TYR A 22 6.75 11.05 -7.00
CA TYR A 22 7.37 11.19 -8.33
C TYR A 22 7.10 9.95 -9.19
N ASP A 23 6.70 10.17 -10.44
CA ASP A 23 6.27 9.10 -11.34
C ASP A 23 7.40 8.12 -11.67
N ASP A 24 8.62 8.61 -11.82
CA ASP A 24 9.82 7.80 -12.08
C ASP A 24 10.18 6.92 -10.87
N VAL A 25 10.19 7.51 -9.67
CA VAL A 25 10.44 6.79 -8.43
C VAL A 25 9.33 5.76 -8.16
N PHE A 26 8.08 6.15 -8.34
CA PHE A 26 6.95 5.24 -8.17
C PHE A 26 7.02 4.06 -9.16
N ALA A 27 7.30 4.34 -10.43
CA ALA A 27 7.44 3.30 -11.45
C ALA A 27 8.59 2.36 -11.12
N ASP A 28 9.72 2.88 -10.65
CA ASP A 28 10.90 2.09 -10.26
C ASP A 28 10.58 1.17 -9.07
N ILE A 29 9.95 1.69 -8.02
CA ILE A 29 9.50 0.91 -6.86
C ILE A 29 8.60 -0.26 -7.32
N VAL A 30 7.58 0.01 -8.12
CA VAL A 30 6.66 -1.03 -8.59
C VAL A 30 7.36 -2.04 -9.49
N ASN A 31 8.23 -1.60 -10.39
CA ASN A 31 8.99 -2.48 -11.29
C ASN A 31 9.93 -3.39 -10.52
N VAL A 32 10.62 -2.88 -9.50
CA VAL A 32 11.51 -3.70 -8.67
C VAL A 32 10.71 -4.68 -7.83
N LEU A 33 9.70 -4.21 -7.11
CA LEU A 33 9.01 -5.04 -6.11
C LEU A 33 8.05 -6.07 -6.71
N LEU A 34 7.37 -5.76 -7.82
CA LEU A 34 6.40 -6.67 -8.44
C LEU A 34 6.97 -7.43 -9.65
N PHE A 35 7.99 -6.90 -10.30
CA PHE A 35 8.44 -7.40 -11.60
C PHE A 35 9.94 -7.70 -11.66
N ASP A 36 10.62 -7.80 -10.52
CA ASP A 36 12.07 -8.11 -10.42
C ASP A 36 12.93 -7.17 -11.29
N GLY A 37 12.65 -5.87 -11.25
CA GLY A 37 13.36 -4.85 -12.01
C GLY A 37 13.05 -4.79 -13.51
N ARG A 38 12.12 -5.63 -14.00
CA ARG A 38 11.65 -5.52 -15.38
C ARG A 38 10.87 -4.22 -15.57
N GLU A 39 11.22 -3.45 -16.57
CA GLU A 39 10.63 -2.15 -16.88
C GLU A 39 9.23 -2.32 -17.52
N ILE A 40 8.25 -2.70 -16.70
CA ILE A 40 6.85 -2.92 -17.09
C ILE A 40 6.07 -1.61 -17.05
N LEU A 41 6.21 -0.84 -15.95
CA LEU A 41 5.63 0.49 -15.81
C LEU A 41 6.62 1.54 -16.27
N LYS A 42 6.11 2.54 -17.00
CA LYS A 42 6.87 3.73 -17.36
C LYS A 42 6.25 4.96 -16.70
N ALA A 43 7.08 5.92 -16.31
CA ALA A 43 6.65 7.14 -15.64
C ALA A 43 5.61 7.93 -16.45
N ASP A 44 5.81 8.03 -17.76
CA ASP A 44 4.91 8.75 -18.67
C ASP A 44 3.55 8.07 -18.91
N GLU A 45 3.38 6.83 -18.45
CA GLU A 45 2.12 6.08 -18.48
C GLU A 45 1.32 6.21 -17.17
N LEU A 46 1.84 6.93 -16.18
CA LEU A 46 1.23 7.12 -14.87
C LEU A 46 0.46 8.45 -14.79
N VAL A 47 -0.65 8.41 -14.07
CA VAL A 47 -1.45 9.60 -13.76
C VAL A 47 -1.81 9.58 -12.28
N ASP A 48 -1.56 10.69 -11.62
CA ASP A 48 -1.90 10.85 -10.21
C ASP A 48 -3.39 10.63 -9.98
N GLN A 49 -3.67 9.95 -8.89
CA GLN A 49 -5.03 9.77 -8.39
C GLN A 49 -5.11 10.25 -6.95
N ALA A 50 -6.30 10.71 -6.56
CA ALA A 50 -6.53 11.07 -5.18
C ALA A 50 -6.20 9.86 -4.29
N PRO A 51 -5.28 10.01 -3.32
CA PRO A 51 -4.93 8.91 -2.42
C PRO A 51 -6.07 8.58 -1.45
N ARG A 52 -7.11 9.43 -1.42
CA ARG A 52 -8.27 9.28 -0.54
C ARG A 52 -9.40 8.57 -1.24
N SER A 53 -9.94 7.57 -0.56
CA SER A 53 -11.22 6.95 -0.91
C SER A 53 -12.24 7.34 0.16
N ALA A 54 -13.34 7.92 -0.26
CA ALA A 54 -14.42 8.29 0.66
C ALA A 54 -15.56 7.27 0.59
N TYR A 55 -16.07 6.84 1.72
CA TYR A 55 -17.27 6.02 1.79
C TYR A 55 -18.23 6.55 2.84
N LYS A 56 -19.52 6.31 2.64
CA LYS A 56 -20.57 6.73 3.56
C LYS A 56 -20.89 5.58 4.52
N ALA A 57 -20.62 5.78 5.80
CA ALA A 57 -21.00 4.85 6.86
C ALA A 57 -21.73 5.61 7.96
N ASP A 58 -22.82 5.07 8.47
CA ASP A 58 -23.64 5.66 9.54
C ASP A 58 -24.09 7.12 9.27
N GLY A 59 -24.38 7.42 8.00
CA GLY A 59 -24.76 8.78 7.58
C GLY A 59 -23.61 9.79 7.54
N LYS A 60 -22.39 9.40 7.85
CA LYS A 60 -21.19 10.25 7.83
C LYS A 60 -20.27 9.84 6.68
N LEU A 61 -19.67 10.84 6.04
CA LEU A 61 -18.59 10.64 5.11
C LEU A 61 -17.34 10.24 5.91
N ARG A 62 -16.76 9.07 5.61
CA ARG A 62 -15.46 8.63 6.15
C ARG A 62 -14.47 8.62 5.02
N GLU A 63 -13.33 9.24 5.25
CA GLU A 63 -12.20 9.22 4.33
C GLU A 63 -11.19 8.17 4.78
N ILE A 64 -10.68 7.43 3.83
CA ILE A 64 -9.59 6.48 4.01
C ILE A 64 -8.45 7.00 3.14
N GLU A 65 -7.32 7.26 3.76
CA GLU A 65 -6.14 7.81 3.11
C GLU A 65 -5.09 6.72 2.88
N ARG A 66 -4.53 6.71 1.67
CA ARG A 66 -3.29 6.00 1.29
C ARG A 66 -2.22 7.04 1.09
N ASP A 67 -0.95 6.64 1.14
CA ASP A 67 0.12 7.61 1.00
C ASP A 67 0.21 8.13 -0.44
N VAL A 68 0.23 7.24 -1.42
CA VAL A 68 0.27 7.59 -2.85
C VAL A 68 -0.63 6.65 -3.65
N ALA A 69 -1.28 7.16 -4.68
CA ALA A 69 -2.04 6.36 -5.64
C ALA A 69 -1.88 6.92 -7.06
N LYS A 70 -1.59 6.03 -8.00
CA LYS A 70 -1.46 6.36 -9.43
C LYS A 70 -2.25 5.38 -10.28
N ARG A 71 -2.71 5.86 -11.45
CA ARG A 71 -3.34 5.03 -12.46
C ARG A 71 -2.35 4.76 -13.59
N TRP A 72 -2.12 3.49 -13.84
CA TRP A 72 -1.37 3.06 -15.03
C TRP A 72 -2.31 3.02 -16.22
N CYS A 73 -2.26 4.04 -17.06
CA CYS A 73 -3.22 4.27 -18.12
C CYS A 73 -3.19 3.18 -19.20
N ARG A 74 -2.00 2.65 -19.51
CA ARG A 74 -1.82 1.62 -20.55
C ARG A 74 -2.64 0.35 -20.30
N GLN A 75 -2.73 -0.08 -19.04
CA GLN A 75 -3.42 -1.31 -18.65
C GLN A 75 -4.70 -1.05 -17.86
N ASN A 76 -5.03 0.23 -17.61
CA ASN A 76 -6.15 0.63 -16.77
C ASN A 76 -6.13 -0.04 -15.39
N ILE A 77 -5.01 0.06 -14.69
CA ILE A 77 -4.81 -0.48 -13.34
C ILE A 77 -4.59 0.67 -12.36
N ARG A 78 -5.25 0.63 -11.21
CA ARG A 78 -4.93 1.53 -10.09
C ARG A 78 -3.91 0.87 -9.19
N ILE A 79 -2.79 1.54 -8.98
CA ILE A 79 -1.73 1.11 -8.08
C ILE A 79 -1.63 2.12 -6.93
N ALA A 80 -1.61 1.64 -5.71
CA ALA A 80 -1.45 2.47 -4.52
C ALA A 80 -0.35 1.92 -3.63
N CYS A 81 0.34 2.81 -2.94
CA CYS A 81 1.31 2.47 -1.91
C CYS A 81 0.84 2.98 -0.54
N ILE A 82 1.10 2.19 0.47
CA ILE A 82 0.95 2.53 1.88
C ILE A 82 2.32 2.35 2.51
N GLY A 83 2.98 3.44 2.85
CA GLY A 83 4.22 3.42 3.60
C GLY A 83 3.96 3.23 5.09
N LEU A 84 4.64 2.29 5.70
CA LEU A 84 4.62 2.06 7.13
C LEU A 84 5.98 2.40 7.73
N GLU A 85 6.01 3.47 8.48
CA GLU A 85 7.22 3.93 9.10
C GLU A 85 7.76 3.09 10.23
N ASN A 86 9.04 3.31 10.43
CA ASN A 86 9.97 2.61 11.27
C ASN A 86 9.74 2.67 12.77
N GLN A 87 8.75 3.34 13.28
CA GLN A 87 8.68 3.62 14.71
C GLN A 87 7.63 2.84 15.46
N THR A 88 6.81 2.18 14.75
CA THR A 88 5.74 1.42 15.32
C THR A 88 5.87 -0.04 14.92
N TRP A 89 5.40 -0.85 15.78
CA TRP A 89 5.22 -2.26 15.58
C TRP A 89 4.42 -2.53 14.30
N PRO A 90 4.70 -3.61 13.57
CA PRO A 90 3.86 -4.03 12.46
C PRO A 90 2.38 -4.04 12.85
N ASP A 91 1.55 -3.49 11.98
CA ASP A 91 0.12 -3.34 12.23
C ASP A 91 -0.59 -4.71 12.09
N PRO A 92 -1.17 -5.27 13.17
CA PRO A 92 -1.86 -6.55 13.09
C PRO A 92 -3.13 -6.52 12.23
N ASP A 93 -3.71 -5.34 12.02
CA ASP A 93 -4.95 -5.14 11.28
C ASP A 93 -4.70 -4.70 9.82
N MET A 94 -3.47 -4.74 9.34
CA MET A 94 -3.12 -4.29 8.00
C MET A 94 -3.95 -4.97 6.90
N PRO A 95 -4.20 -6.29 6.91
CA PRO A 95 -5.08 -6.93 5.93
C PRO A 95 -6.50 -6.37 5.92
N LEU A 96 -7.06 -6.05 7.10
CA LEU A 96 -8.38 -5.42 7.23
C LEU A 96 -8.39 -3.99 6.66
N ARG A 97 -7.31 -3.26 6.86
CA ARG A 97 -7.16 -1.90 6.30
C ARG A 97 -7.07 -1.94 4.78
N VAL A 98 -6.21 -2.81 4.23
CA VAL A 98 -6.00 -2.93 2.78
C VAL A 98 -7.29 -3.36 2.08
N ILE A 99 -7.99 -4.40 2.57
CA ILE A 99 -9.28 -4.81 1.98
C ILE A 99 -10.33 -3.70 2.06
N GLY A 100 -10.31 -2.89 3.13
CA GLY A 100 -11.17 -1.72 3.26
C GLY A 100 -10.87 -0.65 2.21
N TYR A 101 -9.60 -0.39 1.94
CA TYR A 101 -9.14 0.56 0.92
C TYR A 101 -9.51 0.11 -0.49
N ASP A 102 -9.21 -1.15 -0.82
CA ASP A 102 -9.48 -1.71 -2.14
C ASP A 102 -10.98 -1.86 -2.37
N GLY A 103 -11.71 -2.28 -1.33
CA GLY A 103 -13.17 -2.36 -1.37
C GLY A 103 -13.86 -1.00 -1.58
N ALA A 104 -13.36 0.06 -0.97
CA ALA A 104 -13.86 1.42 -1.20
C ALA A 104 -13.62 1.86 -2.65
N GLU A 105 -12.45 1.56 -3.22
CA GLU A 105 -12.14 1.86 -4.61
C GLU A 105 -13.02 1.07 -5.58
N TYR A 106 -13.19 -0.23 -5.36
CA TYR A 106 -14.11 -1.04 -6.17
C TYR A 106 -15.56 -0.55 -6.06
N ARG A 107 -15.98 -0.09 -4.89
CA ARG A 107 -17.32 0.52 -4.72
C ARG A 107 -17.47 1.81 -5.51
N ASN A 108 -16.46 2.66 -5.55
CA ASN A 108 -16.47 3.89 -6.34
C ASN A 108 -16.65 3.61 -7.83
N GLN A 109 -16.12 2.52 -8.34
CA GLN A 109 -16.29 2.10 -9.72
C GLN A 109 -17.75 1.74 -10.08
N LEU A 110 -18.60 1.46 -9.10
CA LEU A 110 -20.02 1.18 -9.36
C LEU A 110 -20.78 2.41 -9.86
N ASN A 111 -20.27 3.61 -9.64
CA ASN A 111 -20.87 4.86 -10.09
C ASN A 111 -20.52 5.23 -11.54
N GLY A 112 -19.65 4.45 -12.20
CA GLY A 112 -19.21 4.69 -13.57
C GLY A 112 -19.23 3.41 -14.42
N PRO A 113 -18.94 3.52 -15.71
CA PRO A 113 -18.93 2.38 -16.62
C PRO A 113 -17.66 1.53 -16.49
N ASP A 114 -16.58 2.13 -16.03
CA ASP A 114 -15.26 1.50 -16.01
C ASP A 114 -15.12 0.52 -14.84
N ARG A 115 -14.44 -0.58 -15.12
CA ARG A 115 -14.01 -1.57 -14.13
C ARG A 115 -12.53 -1.84 -14.33
N TYR A 116 -11.75 -1.69 -13.26
CA TYR A 116 -10.30 -1.89 -13.32
C TYR A 116 -9.78 -2.51 -12.02
N PRO A 117 -8.70 -3.30 -12.12
CA PRO A 117 -8.08 -3.87 -10.93
C PRO A 117 -7.44 -2.79 -10.04
N VAL A 118 -7.42 -3.07 -8.76
CA VAL A 118 -6.73 -2.28 -7.74
C VAL A 118 -5.61 -3.13 -7.18
N VAL A 119 -4.40 -2.58 -7.14
CA VAL A 119 -3.22 -3.23 -6.56
C VAL A 119 -2.68 -2.31 -5.47
N THR A 120 -2.65 -2.77 -4.24
CA THR A 120 -2.09 -2.03 -3.11
C THR A 120 -0.82 -2.70 -2.61
N LEU A 121 0.28 -1.94 -2.58
CA LEU A 121 1.56 -2.35 -2.01
C LEU A 121 1.65 -1.81 -0.58
N VAL A 122 2.09 -2.64 0.34
CA VAL A 122 2.40 -2.25 1.72
C VAL A 122 3.92 -2.24 1.86
N LEU A 123 4.50 -1.06 2.04
CA LEU A 123 5.93 -0.84 2.13
C LEU A 123 6.32 -0.69 3.61
N TYR A 124 6.92 -1.72 4.19
CA TYR A 124 7.37 -1.71 5.56
C TYR A 124 8.85 -1.30 5.65
N PHE A 125 9.09 -0.14 6.22
CA PHE A 125 10.43 0.45 6.38
C PHE A 125 11.09 0.11 7.74
N GLY A 126 10.42 -0.68 8.58
CA GLY A 126 10.97 -1.09 9.87
C GLY A 126 12.27 -1.87 9.73
N HIS A 127 13.32 -1.43 10.44
CA HIS A 127 14.64 -2.08 10.42
C HIS A 127 14.98 -2.80 11.74
N ASP A 128 14.20 -2.55 12.82
CA ASP A 128 14.47 -3.15 14.12
C ASP A 128 13.99 -4.60 14.21
N LYS A 129 12.99 -4.95 13.42
CA LYS A 129 12.50 -6.33 13.32
C LYS A 129 11.74 -6.56 12.03
N HIS A 130 11.69 -7.83 11.63
CA HIS A 130 10.86 -8.30 10.53
C HIS A 130 9.35 -8.17 10.83
N TRP A 131 8.56 -8.18 9.80
CA TRP A 131 7.12 -8.24 9.92
C TRP A 131 6.68 -9.56 10.58
N ASP A 132 6.04 -9.46 11.74
CA ASP A 132 5.60 -10.60 12.57
C ASP A 132 4.07 -10.65 12.77
N LYS A 133 3.30 -9.89 11.98
CA LYS A 133 1.84 -9.82 12.05
C LYS A 133 1.19 -10.52 10.85
N PRO A 134 -0.13 -10.79 10.91
CA PRO A 134 -0.83 -11.40 9.78
C PRO A 134 -0.58 -10.68 8.47
N LYS A 135 -0.43 -11.46 7.39
CA LYS A 135 -0.29 -10.97 6.01
C LYS A 135 -1.55 -11.23 5.18
N ASN A 136 -2.56 -11.82 5.79
CA ASN A 136 -3.82 -12.18 5.14
C ASN A 136 -5.01 -12.01 6.09
N LEU A 137 -6.20 -11.92 5.54
CA LEU A 137 -7.44 -11.67 6.27
C LEU A 137 -7.75 -12.79 7.28
N LEU A 138 -7.59 -14.03 6.90
CA LEU A 138 -7.86 -15.17 7.79
C LEU A 138 -6.96 -15.17 9.02
N GLY A 139 -5.74 -14.64 8.90
CA GLY A 139 -4.82 -14.48 10.03
C GLY A 139 -5.25 -13.41 11.04
N CYS A 140 -6.14 -12.48 10.64
CA CYS A 140 -6.69 -11.44 11.51
C CYS A 140 -7.97 -11.88 12.23
N LEU A 141 -8.57 -13.01 11.82
CA LEU A 141 -9.90 -13.41 12.24
C LEU A 141 -9.87 -14.71 13.03
N ASP A 142 -10.70 -14.82 14.04
CA ASP A 142 -11.01 -16.10 14.67
C ASP A 142 -12.19 -16.75 13.94
N VAL A 143 -11.88 -17.66 13.00
CA VAL A 143 -12.88 -18.31 12.15
C VAL A 143 -13.05 -19.75 12.58
N PRO A 144 -14.28 -20.16 13.01
CA PRO A 144 -14.57 -21.56 13.27
C PRO A 144 -14.27 -22.45 12.06
N GLU A 145 -13.78 -23.69 12.30
CA GLU A 145 -13.33 -24.60 11.23
C GLU A 145 -14.40 -24.82 10.15
N GLU A 146 -15.67 -24.95 10.58
CA GLU A 146 -16.80 -25.18 9.68
C GLU A 146 -17.06 -24.01 8.72
N PHE A 147 -16.63 -22.80 9.09
CA PHE A 147 -16.83 -21.58 8.29
C PHE A 147 -15.63 -21.21 7.42
N LYS A 148 -14.44 -21.75 7.67
CA LYS A 148 -13.23 -21.46 6.89
C LYS A 148 -13.42 -21.63 5.38
N PRO A 149 -14.12 -22.66 4.86
CA PRO A 149 -14.32 -22.79 3.41
C PRO A 149 -15.16 -21.67 2.77
N TYR A 150 -15.90 -20.92 3.58
CA TYR A 150 -16.82 -19.87 3.11
C TYR A 150 -16.26 -18.46 3.31
N VAL A 151 -15.27 -18.28 4.17
CA VAL A 151 -14.57 -17.01 4.34
C VAL A 151 -13.48 -16.90 3.27
N LYS A 152 -13.57 -15.88 2.43
CA LYS A 152 -12.55 -15.63 1.41
C LYS A 152 -11.36 -14.96 2.06
N ASP A 153 -10.18 -15.48 1.76
CA ASP A 153 -8.94 -14.89 2.19
C ASP A 153 -8.55 -13.70 1.30
N TYR A 154 -7.82 -12.78 1.88
CA TYR A 154 -7.28 -11.60 1.21
C TYR A 154 -5.84 -11.38 1.67
N GLU A 155 -4.89 -11.70 0.82
CA GLU A 155 -3.47 -11.53 1.09
C GLU A 155 -3.00 -10.13 0.67
N ILE A 156 -2.18 -9.49 1.50
CA ILE A 156 -1.58 -8.18 1.19
C ILE A 156 -0.26 -8.35 0.44
N ASN A 157 0.06 -7.40 -0.44
CA ASN A 157 1.37 -7.33 -1.09
C ASN A 157 2.34 -6.57 -0.16
N LEU A 158 2.94 -7.29 0.77
CA LEU A 158 3.85 -6.74 1.77
C LEU A 158 5.31 -6.83 1.30
N PHE A 159 6.01 -5.71 1.38
CA PHE A 159 7.44 -5.61 1.08
C PHE A 159 8.19 -5.02 2.26
N GLU A 160 9.17 -5.75 2.78
CA GLU A 160 10.03 -5.33 3.88
C GLU A 160 11.25 -4.61 3.32
N ILE A 161 11.13 -3.29 3.11
CA ILE A 161 12.10 -2.48 2.35
C ILE A 161 13.49 -2.50 2.98
N ALA A 162 13.58 -2.49 4.31
CA ALA A 162 14.85 -2.54 5.03
C ALA A 162 15.57 -3.90 4.94
N TYR A 163 14.87 -4.93 4.43
CA TYR A 163 15.38 -6.30 4.34
C TYR A 163 15.49 -6.80 2.89
N LEU A 164 15.42 -5.90 1.93
CA LEU A 164 15.69 -6.25 0.53
C LEU A 164 17.12 -6.79 0.38
N THR A 165 17.27 -7.79 -0.46
CA THR A 165 18.59 -8.34 -0.76
C THR A 165 19.44 -7.35 -1.55
N GLU A 166 20.78 -7.51 -1.54
CA GLU A 166 21.68 -6.70 -2.36
C GLU A 166 21.29 -6.75 -3.85
N GLU A 167 20.87 -7.91 -4.33
CA GLU A 167 20.41 -8.08 -5.71
C GLU A 167 19.16 -7.22 -5.98
N GLN A 168 18.19 -7.21 -5.07
CA GLN A 168 16.98 -6.39 -5.20
C GLN A 168 17.31 -4.90 -5.11
N VAL A 169 18.17 -4.50 -4.16
CA VAL A 169 18.60 -3.10 -4.03
C VAL A 169 19.31 -2.60 -5.29
N ASN A 170 20.12 -3.43 -5.94
CA ASN A 170 20.81 -3.08 -7.18
C ASN A 170 19.90 -2.99 -8.42
N LEU A 171 18.64 -3.40 -8.32
CA LEU A 171 17.64 -3.25 -9.39
C LEU A 171 17.03 -1.84 -9.42
N PHE A 172 17.10 -1.09 -8.33
CA PHE A 172 16.63 0.30 -8.30
C PHE A 172 17.56 1.20 -9.12
N LYS A 173 16.96 2.21 -9.79
CA LYS A 173 17.66 3.13 -10.70
C LYS A 173 17.91 4.49 -10.06
#